data_1c311329b8fbc180da76d42986320c4b
#
_entry.id   1c311329b8fbc180da76d42986320c4b
#
_cell.length_a   1.000
_cell.length_b   1.000
_cell.length_c   1.000
_cell.angle_alpha   90.00
_cell.angle_beta   90.00
_cell.angle_gamma   90.00
#
_symmetry.space_group_name_H-M   'P 1'
#
loop_
_entity.id
_entity.type
_entity.pdbx_description
1 polymer ?
#
loop_
_entity_poly.entity_id
_entity_poly.type
_entity_poly.pdbx_seq_one_letter_code
_entity_poly.pdbx_strand_id
1 'polypeptide(L)'
;MKFFKEIPNSRPSTPLLDEINSPKDLKPLTLEQLKNLADELRAFLLYQVGQTGGHLGGGLGVVELTIVLHYLFNTPDDNLIWDVGHQAYPHKILTGRRDKLKTIRVKGGLAPFPSRSESEYDAFGTGHSSTSISAALGMAIANQNKKNNCSDW
;
A
#
# COMPACT_ATOMS: atom_id res chain seq x y z
N MET A 1 12.83 -11.71 -10.70
CA MET A 1 12.60 -10.26 -10.90
C MET A 1 12.60 -9.96 -12.38
N LYS A 2 11.51 -9.38 -12.88
CA LYS A 2 11.36 -9.03 -14.30
C LYS A 2 12.03 -7.69 -14.58
N PHE A 3 12.87 -7.62 -15.61
CA PHE A 3 13.51 -6.37 -16.04
C PHE A 3 12.66 -5.69 -17.11
N PHE A 4 12.38 -4.40 -16.92
CA PHE A 4 11.68 -3.58 -17.88
C PHE A 4 12.68 -2.65 -18.59
N LYS A 5 12.67 -2.65 -19.91
CA LYS A 5 13.53 -1.77 -20.73
C LYS A 5 12.88 -0.42 -21.01
N GLU A 6 11.56 -0.36 -20.93
CA GLU A 6 10.75 0.83 -21.20
C GLU A 6 9.45 0.81 -20.38
N ILE A 7 8.82 1.96 -20.24
CA ILE A 7 7.51 2.08 -19.58
C ILE A 7 6.44 1.45 -20.48
N PRO A 8 5.63 0.51 -19.99
CA PRO A 8 4.56 -0.10 -20.79
C PRO A 8 3.54 0.93 -21.29
N ASN A 9 3.22 0.90 -22.58
CA ASN A 9 2.21 1.77 -23.20
C ASN A 9 0.78 1.22 -23.09
N SER A 10 0.64 -0.06 -22.74
CA SER A 10 -0.64 -0.72 -22.54
C SER A 10 -0.65 -1.40 -21.18
N ARG A 11 -1.86 -1.59 -20.62
CA ARG A 11 -2.01 -2.29 -19.35
C ARG A 11 -1.42 -3.70 -19.44
N PRO A 12 -0.49 -4.05 -18.57
CA PRO A 12 0.06 -5.41 -18.55
C PRO A 12 -0.99 -6.41 -18.07
N SER A 13 -0.82 -7.69 -18.47
CA SER A 13 -1.59 -8.80 -17.89
C SER A 13 -1.15 -9.01 -16.45
N THR A 14 -2.11 -8.95 -15.52
CA THR A 14 -1.89 -9.06 -14.08
C THR A 14 -2.94 -9.96 -13.44
N PRO A 15 -3.06 -11.25 -13.88
CA PRO A 15 -4.15 -12.12 -13.49
C PRO A 15 -4.22 -12.34 -11.97
N LEU A 16 -3.09 -12.47 -11.29
CA LEU A 16 -3.06 -12.65 -9.84
C LEU A 16 -3.38 -11.35 -9.10
N LEU A 17 -2.80 -10.23 -9.53
CA LEU A 17 -3.07 -8.92 -8.94
C LEU A 17 -4.55 -8.51 -9.12
N ASP A 18 -5.18 -8.90 -10.22
CA ASP A 18 -6.58 -8.57 -10.50
C ASP A 18 -7.56 -9.25 -9.52
N GLU A 19 -7.16 -10.35 -8.90
CA GLU A 19 -7.92 -11.02 -7.84
C GLU A 19 -7.71 -10.40 -6.44
N ILE A 20 -6.68 -9.56 -6.25
CA ILE A 20 -6.38 -8.93 -4.97
C ILE A 20 -7.18 -7.64 -4.81
N ASN A 21 -8.17 -7.64 -3.95
CA ASN A 21 -9.02 -6.49 -3.64
C ASN A 21 -8.84 -6.00 -2.20
N SER A 22 -8.23 -6.81 -1.35
CA SER A 22 -7.90 -6.47 0.04
C SER A 22 -6.65 -7.22 0.51
N PRO A 23 -5.99 -6.79 1.59
CA PRO A 23 -4.88 -7.53 2.18
C PRO A 23 -5.23 -8.96 2.61
N LYS A 24 -6.49 -9.26 2.88
CA LYS A 24 -6.95 -10.61 3.23
C LYS A 24 -6.74 -11.61 2.10
N ASP A 25 -6.79 -11.14 0.85
CA ASP A 25 -6.63 -11.98 -0.34
C ASP A 25 -5.17 -12.44 -0.52
N LEU A 26 -4.21 -11.82 0.18
CA LEU A 26 -2.81 -12.23 0.20
C LEU A 26 -2.57 -13.45 1.09
N LYS A 27 -3.36 -13.62 2.16
CA LYS A 27 -3.12 -14.62 3.20
C LYS A 27 -3.04 -16.08 2.70
N PRO A 28 -3.88 -16.52 1.73
CA PRO A 28 -3.80 -17.89 1.21
C PRO A 28 -2.68 -18.13 0.20
N LEU A 29 -1.97 -17.08 -0.26
CA LEU A 29 -1.00 -17.20 -1.33
C LEU A 29 0.27 -17.93 -0.87
N THR A 30 0.79 -18.77 -1.74
CA THR A 30 2.11 -19.41 -1.55
C THR A 30 3.23 -18.41 -1.78
N LEU A 31 4.43 -18.73 -1.29
CA LEU A 31 5.62 -17.89 -1.52
C LEU A 31 5.90 -17.64 -3.01
N GLU A 32 5.67 -18.64 -3.86
CA GLU A 32 5.82 -18.49 -5.31
C GLU A 32 4.79 -17.51 -5.89
N GLN A 33 3.53 -17.62 -5.47
CA GLN A 33 2.49 -16.67 -5.87
C GLN A 33 2.78 -15.25 -5.39
N LEU A 34 3.31 -15.07 -4.16
CA LEU A 34 3.72 -13.75 -3.67
C LEU A 34 4.85 -13.13 -4.52
N LYS A 35 5.81 -13.95 -5.01
CA LYS A 35 6.85 -13.49 -5.93
C LYS A 35 6.26 -13.07 -7.29
N ASN A 36 5.34 -13.86 -7.82
CA ASN A 36 4.64 -13.54 -9.07
C ASN A 36 3.80 -12.27 -8.92
N LEU A 37 3.11 -12.12 -7.79
CA LEU A 37 2.35 -10.91 -7.46
C LEU A 37 3.26 -9.67 -7.42
N ALA A 38 4.47 -9.78 -6.89
CA ALA A 38 5.43 -8.68 -6.88
C ALA A 38 5.82 -8.24 -8.29
N ASP A 39 6.01 -9.18 -9.21
CA ASP A 39 6.32 -8.87 -10.61
C ASP A 39 5.11 -8.24 -11.33
N GLU A 40 3.88 -8.72 -11.09
CA GLU A 40 2.66 -8.13 -11.63
C GLU A 40 2.39 -6.73 -11.07
N LEU A 41 2.52 -6.56 -9.75
CA LEU A 41 2.34 -5.27 -9.08
C LEU A 41 3.34 -4.23 -9.58
N ARG A 42 4.60 -4.63 -9.81
CA ARG A 42 5.63 -3.77 -10.38
C ARG A 42 5.31 -3.38 -11.82
N ALA A 43 4.85 -4.32 -12.64
CA ALA A 43 4.45 -4.06 -14.01
C ALA A 43 3.27 -3.08 -14.08
N PHE A 44 2.26 -3.30 -13.24
CA PHE A 44 1.08 -2.43 -13.14
C PHE A 44 1.46 -1.02 -12.66
N LEU A 45 2.33 -0.92 -11.65
CA LEU A 45 2.80 0.36 -11.12
C LEU A 45 3.56 1.16 -12.18
N LEU A 46 4.47 0.51 -12.92
CA LEU A 46 5.21 1.13 -14.03
C LEU A 46 4.26 1.68 -15.10
N TYR A 47 3.32 0.86 -15.54
CA TYR A 47 2.30 1.27 -16.50
C TYR A 47 1.50 2.46 -15.97
N GLN A 48 0.91 2.34 -14.77
CA GLN A 48 -0.03 3.32 -14.25
C GLN A 48 0.64 4.68 -13.99
N VAL A 49 1.80 4.67 -13.32
CA VAL A 49 2.54 5.91 -13.04
C VAL A 49 3.14 6.49 -14.32
N GLY A 50 3.47 5.67 -15.31
CA GLY A 50 3.86 6.12 -16.64
C GLY A 50 2.79 6.93 -17.35
N GLN A 51 1.51 6.62 -17.11
CA GLN A 51 0.37 7.36 -17.69
C GLN A 51 -0.01 8.61 -16.89
N THR A 52 0.05 8.54 -15.56
CA THR A 52 -0.48 9.60 -14.67
C THR A 52 0.59 10.54 -14.13
N GLY A 53 1.84 10.16 -14.23
CA GLY A 53 2.92 10.76 -13.43
C GLY A 53 2.82 10.40 -11.94
N GLY A 54 3.85 10.77 -11.16
CA GLY A 54 3.86 10.54 -9.72
C GLY A 54 5.17 9.96 -9.19
N HIS A 55 5.13 9.39 -7.99
CA HIS A 55 6.28 8.86 -7.29
C HIS A 55 6.58 7.42 -7.73
N LEU A 56 7.44 7.25 -8.73
CA LEU A 56 7.75 5.93 -9.30
C LEU A 56 8.80 5.17 -8.49
N GLY A 57 9.98 5.77 -8.30
CA GLY A 57 11.13 5.09 -7.67
C GLY A 57 10.86 4.62 -6.24
N GLY A 58 10.23 5.48 -5.43
CA GLY A 58 9.85 5.11 -4.06
C GLY A 58 8.89 3.93 -4.00
N GLY A 59 7.87 3.91 -4.87
CA GLY A 59 6.92 2.81 -4.96
C GLY A 59 7.55 1.50 -5.44
N LEU A 60 8.40 1.55 -6.45
CA LEU A 60 9.11 0.37 -6.98
C LEU A 60 10.04 -0.28 -5.94
N GLY A 61 10.70 0.55 -5.11
CA GLY A 61 11.63 0.08 -4.08
C GLY A 61 10.98 -0.66 -2.92
N VAL A 62 9.66 -0.56 -2.74
CA VAL A 62 8.95 -1.17 -1.61
C VAL A 62 7.85 -2.15 -2.03
N VAL A 63 7.85 -2.64 -3.26
CA VAL A 63 6.84 -3.58 -3.74
C VAL A 63 6.81 -4.84 -2.87
N GLU A 64 7.92 -5.54 -2.74
CA GLU A 64 8.02 -6.75 -1.92
C GLU A 64 7.75 -6.47 -0.44
N LEU A 65 8.30 -5.38 0.08
CA LEU A 65 8.07 -4.96 1.47
C LEU A 65 6.57 -4.74 1.73
N THR A 66 5.87 -4.06 0.82
CA THR A 66 4.43 -3.81 0.96
C THR A 66 3.63 -5.11 0.98
N ILE A 67 3.94 -6.04 0.06
CA ILE A 67 3.31 -7.36 0.02
C ILE A 67 3.55 -8.12 1.33
N VAL A 68 4.80 -8.17 1.80
CA VAL A 68 5.17 -8.88 3.03
C VAL A 68 4.49 -8.28 4.26
N LEU A 69 4.43 -6.96 4.38
CA LEU A 69 3.75 -6.30 5.48
C LEU A 69 2.26 -6.67 5.51
N HIS A 70 1.56 -6.58 4.38
CA HIS A 70 0.15 -6.96 4.29
C HIS A 70 -0.09 -8.47 4.40
N TYR A 71 0.89 -9.29 4.04
CA TYR A 71 0.83 -10.75 4.23
C TYR A 71 0.99 -11.15 5.69
N LEU A 72 1.89 -10.53 6.43
CA LEU A 72 2.17 -10.87 7.82
C LEU A 72 1.19 -10.23 8.81
N PHE A 73 0.92 -8.94 8.66
CA PHE A 73 0.09 -8.16 9.57
C PHE A 73 -1.39 -8.18 9.16
N ASN A 74 -2.28 -8.05 10.13
CA ASN A 74 -3.73 -8.02 9.93
C ASN A 74 -4.24 -6.58 9.82
N THR A 75 -3.86 -5.89 8.73
CA THR A 75 -4.37 -4.54 8.46
C THR A 75 -5.86 -4.59 8.08
N PRO A 76 -6.69 -3.61 8.51
CA PRO A 76 -6.32 -2.37 9.20
C PRO A 76 -6.21 -2.47 10.73
N ASP A 77 -6.51 -3.63 11.36
CA ASP A 77 -6.42 -3.79 12.81
C ASP A 77 -4.99 -3.53 13.32
N ASP A 78 -4.00 -4.04 12.60
CA ASP A 78 -2.60 -3.66 12.78
C ASP A 78 -2.32 -2.36 12.02
N ASN A 79 -1.94 -1.30 12.73
CA ASN A 79 -1.68 -0.01 12.13
C ASN A 79 -0.38 0.00 11.31
N LEU A 80 -0.48 0.18 10.00
CA LEU A 80 0.65 0.39 9.10
C LEU A 80 0.81 1.89 8.82
N ILE A 81 1.94 2.46 9.25
CA ILE A 81 2.24 3.88 9.09
C ILE A 81 3.44 4.05 8.16
N TRP A 82 3.24 4.78 7.08
CA TRP A 82 4.27 5.08 6.10
C TRP A 82 5.02 6.36 6.43
N ASP A 83 6.34 6.36 6.28
CA ASP A 83 7.20 7.56 6.30
C ASP A 83 7.87 7.71 4.92
N VAL A 84 7.73 8.71 4.25
CA VAL A 84 6.93 9.94 4.17
C VAL A 84 5.57 9.68 3.48
N GLY A 85 5.36 8.52 2.95
CA GLY A 85 4.13 8.12 2.27
C GLY A 85 4.13 8.26 0.75
N HIS A 86 5.17 8.84 0.13
CA HIS A 86 5.30 8.91 -1.33
C HIS A 86 5.47 7.53 -1.99
N GLN A 87 5.91 6.52 -1.23
CA GLN A 87 6.09 5.15 -1.66
C GLN A 87 4.82 4.29 -1.52
N ALA A 88 3.70 4.85 -1.04
CA ALA A 88 2.50 4.08 -0.68
C ALA A 88 1.59 3.69 -1.87
N TYR A 89 2.02 3.82 -3.12
CA TYR A 89 1.23 3.40 -4.27
C TYR A 89 0.96 1.89 -4.29
N PRO A 90 1.94 0.99 -4.05
CA PRO A 90 1.69 -0.43 -3.86
C PRO A 90 0.67 -0.72 -2.76
N HIS A 91 0.75 -0.02 -1.64
CA HIS A 91 -0.22 -0.11 -0.55
C HIS A 91 -1.64 0.25 -1.02
N LYS A 92 -1.82 1.35 -1.76
CA LYS A 92 -3.13 1.73 -2.32
C LYS A 92 -3.69 0.67 -3.27
N ILE A 93 -2.82 0.09 -4.11
CA ILE A 93 -3.20 -0.97 -5.05
C ILE A 93 -3.72 -2.20 -4.28
N LEU A 94 -2.99 -2.68 -3.29
CA LEU A 94 -3.33 -3.88 -2.51
C LEU A 94 -4.49 -3.68 -1.52
N THR A 95 -4.89 -2.45 -1.28
CA THR A 95 -5.99 -2.08 -0.36
C THR A 95 -7.25 -1.60 -1.10
N GLY A 96 -7.53 -2.19 -2.28
CA GLY A 96 -8.78 -1.99 -3.02
C GLY A 96 -8.88 -0.71 -3.86
N ARG A 97 -7.77 0.03 -4.02
CA ARG A 97 -7.74 1.27 -4.80
C ARG A 97 -7.05 1.13 -6.16
N ARG A 98 -6.77 -0.10 -6.60
CA ARG A 98 -6.10 -0.42 -7.87
C ARG A 98 -6.73 0.31 -9.05
N ASP A 99 -8.04 0.16 -9.25
CA ASP A 99 -8.75 0.69 -10.41
C ASP A 99 -8.91 2.23 -10.38
N LYS A 100 -8.84 2.80 -9.17
CA LYS A 100 -8.84 4.25 -8.95
C LYS A 100 -7.46 4.88 -9.10
N LEU A 101 -6.37 4.11 -9.20
CA LEU A 101 -5.01 4.66 -9.23
C LEU A 101 -4.79 5.61 -10.43
N LYS A 102 -5.54 5.43 -11.51
CA LYS A 102 -5.56 6.36 -12.65
C LYS A 102 -5.97 7.79 -12.30
N THR A 103 -6.59 8.01 -11.15
CA THR A 103 -7.01 9.32 -10.66
C THR A 103 -6.05 9.91 -9.63
N ILE A 104 -4.89 9.29 -9.42
CA ILE A 104 -3.95 9.77 -8.41
C ILE A 104 -3.44 11.17 -8.76
N ARG A 105 -3.39 12.06 -7.77
CA ARG A 105 -3.01 13.47 -7.91
C ARG A 105 -3.97 14.33 -8.75
N VAL A 106 -5.12 13.79 -9.13
CA VAL A 106 -6.18 14.57 -9.81
C VAL A 106 -7.15 15.09 -8.75
N LYS A 107 -7.67 16.30 -8.93
CA LYS A 107 -8.66 16.89 -8.03
C LYS A 107 -9.89 15.97 -7.92
N GLY A 108 -10.25 15.58 -6.71
CA GLY A 108 -11.34 14.65 -6.44
C GLY A 108 -10.99 13.16 -6.66
N GLY A 109 -9.75 12.85 -7.06
CA GLY A 109 -9.22 11.50 -7.16
C GLY A 109 -8.41 11.10 -5.94
N LEU A 110 -7.57 10.06 -6.11
CA LEU A 110 -6.72 9.56 -5.04
C LEU A 110 -5.63 10.56 -4.65
N ALA A 111 -5.42 10.72 -3.35
CA ALA A 111 -4.31 11.51 -2.80
C ALA A 111 -2.95 10.85 -3.13
N PRO A 112 -1.88 11.66 -3.35
CA PRO A 112 -0.54 11.13 -3.62
C PRO A 112 0.12 10.47 -2.42
N PHE A 113 -0.41 10.69 -1.22
CA PHE A 113 0.04 10.15 0.05
C PHE A 113 -1.11 9.41 0.75
N PRO A 114 -0.84 8.58 1.77
CA PRO A 114 -1.88 8.02 2.62
C PRO A 114 -2.78 9.11 3.21
N SER A 115 -4.08 8.84 3.23
CA SER A 115 -5.09 9.75 3.76
C SER A 115 -6.21 8.99 4.47
N ARG A 116 -6.43 9.26 5.76
CA ARG A 116 -7.46 8.62 6.58
C ARG A 116 -8.89 8.77 6.04
N SER A 117 -9.13 9.83 5.29
CA SER A 117 -10.44 10.05 4.65
C SER A 117 -10.62 9.22 3.37
N GLU A 118 -9.56 8.58 2.88
CA GLU A 118 -9.58 7.82 1.64
C GLU A 118 -9.78 6.31 1.89
N SER A 119 -9.21 5.78 2.97
CA SER A 119 -9.24 4.34 3.26
C SER A 119 -8.99 4.06 4.74
N GLU A 120 -9.69 3.05 5.27
CA GLU A 120 -9.45 2.52 6.62
C GLU A 120 -8.03 1.95 6.79
N TYR A 121 -7.38 1.53 5.70
CA TYR A 121 -6.00 1.05 5.71
C TYR A 121 -4.97 2.16 5.86
N ASP A 122 -5.35 3.41 5.68
CA ASP A 122 -4.48 4.57 5.84
C ASP A 122 -4.54 5.04 7.32
N ALA A 123 -3.83 4.36 8.21
CA ALA A 123 -3.86 4.60 9.66
C ALA A 123 -3.48 6.04 10.04
N PHE A 124 -2.63 6.70 9.24
CA PHE A 124 -2.18 8.06 9.46
C PHE A 124 -1.98 8.81 8.14
N GLY A 125 -2.38 10.09 8.10
CA GLY A 125 -2.11 10.98 6.98
C GLY A 125 -0.64 11.44 7.00
N THR A 126 0.07 11.19 5.89
CA THR A 126 1.51 11.47 5.78
C THR A 126 1.82 12.47 4.68
N GLY A 127 3.05 12.92 4.58
CA GLY A 127 3.51 13.90 3.59
C GLY A 127 4.84 14.55 3.98
N HIS A 128 5.22 14.48 5.25
CA HIS A 128 6.51 14.94 5.78
C HIS A 128 7.29 13.78 6.38
N SER A 129 8.60 13.80 6.22
CA SER A 129 9.49 12.78 6.78
C SER A 129 9.52 12.83 8.31
N SER A 130 9.81 11.69 8.92
CA SER A 130 9.99 11.48 10.36
C SER A 130 8.72 11.65 11.21
N THR A 131 7.54 11.88 10.62
CA THR A 131 6.28 12.01 11.36
C THR A 131 5.74 10.65 11.82
N SER A 132 6.13 9.56 11.16
CA SER A 132 5.66 8.20 11.47
C SER A 132 6.06 7.74 12.87
N ILE A 133 7.23 8.11 13.36
CA ILE A 133 7.77 7.66 14.65
C ILE A 133 6.87 8.12 15.80
N SER A 134 6.58 9.43 15.89
CA SER A 134 5.73 9.97 16.95
C SER A 134 4.27 9.54 16.79
N ALA A 135 3.77 9.43 15.55
CA ALA A 135 2.44 8.93 15.29
C ALA A 135 2.27 7.47 15.73
N ALA A 136 3.22 6.60 15.36
CA ALA A 136 3.22 5.19 15.76
C ALA A 136 3.32 5.03 17.29
N LEU A 137 4.18 5.80 17.95
CA LEU A 137 4.31 5.78 19.40
C LEU A 137 3.00 6.18 20.08
N GLY A 138 2.38 7.27 19.64
CA GLY A 138 1.10 7.73 20.18
C GLY A 138 -0.01 6.69 20.02
N MET A 139 -0.10 6.04 18.84
CA MET A 139 -1.07 4.96 18.61
C MET A 139 -0.79 3.73 19.47
N ALA A 140 0.47 3.35 19.65
CA ALA A 140 0.86 2.22 20.48
C ALA A 140 0.46 2.44 21.96
N ILE A 141 0.73 3.64 22.50
CA ILE A 141 0.34 4.02 23.87
C ILE A 141 -1.19 4.00 24.02
N ALA A 142 -1.92 4.57 23.04
CA ALA A 142 -3.37 4.60 23.08
C ALA A 142 -3.98 3.18 23.03
N ASN A 143 -3.42 2.29 22.22
CA ASN A 143 -3.86 0.89 22.13
C ASN A 143 -3.55 0.11 23.41
N GLN A 144 -2.41 0.36 24.05
CA GLN A 144 -2.06 -0.24 25.34
C GLN A 144 -3.06 0.20 26.44
N ASN A 145 -3.37 1.49 26.51
CA ASN A 145 -4.31 2.02 27.48
C ASN A 145 -5.73 1.46 27.28
N LYS A 146 -6.17 1.28 26.02
CA LYS A 146 -7.46 0.61 25.73
C LYS A 146 -7.49 -0.83 26.24
N LYS A 147 -6.43 -1.61 26.04
CA LYS A 147 -6.35 -3.00 26.52
C LYS A 147 -6.39 -3.05 28.06
N ASN A 148 -5.67 -2.15 28.73
CA ASN A 148 -5.67 -2.08 30.21
C ASN A 148 -7.04 -1.69 30.78
N ASN A 149 -7.78 -0.80 30.11
CA ASN A 149 -9.12 -0.39 30.53
C ASN A 149 -10.21 -1.44 30.22
N CYS A 150 -9.96 -2.40 29.32
CA CYS A 150 -10.89 -3.50 29.02
C CYS A 150 -10.71 -4.74 29.93
N SER A 151 -9.67 -4.77 30.76
CA SER A 151 -9.38 -5.88 31.70
C SER A 151 -10.12 -5.76 33.05
N ASP A 152 -10.87 -4.70 33.27
CA ASP A 152 -11.55 -4.40 34.55
C ASP A 152 -13.08 -4.55 34.50
N TRP A 153 -13.63 -5.36 33.55
CA TRP A 153 -15.05 -5.70 33.51
C TRP A 153 -15.28 -7.19 33.33
#